data_123252f9e0d156ce58ac1db0a829874d
#
_entry.id   123252f9e0d156ce58ac1db0a829874d
#
_cell.length_a   1.000
_cell.length_b   1.000
_cell.length_c   1.000
_cell.angle_alpha   90.00
_cell.angle_beta   90.00
_cell.angle_gamma   90.00
#
_symmetry.space_group_name_H-M   'P 1'
#
loop_
_entity.id
_entity.type
_entity.pdbx_description
1 polymer ?
#
loop_
_entity_poly.entity_id
_entity_poly.type
_entity_poly.pdbx_seq_one_letter_code
_entity_poly.pdbx_strand_id
1 'polypeptide(L)'
;MSLRIANLSVELGHSTVLRDVSLQLEAGDLLGLIGPNGSGKSTLIRSALGLEKIHSGEISIRGKMRAAYTRRELAQLIAYLPQDHTVHWPLDVRSTIELGREPYLGPFQRLAKADFEVVEKVMRQTDTEQFADRSVRSLSAGERARVLLARAMAVQAPYILADEPTAALDPRHQLAVMDLLCQQARNGTGVVVVVHDLMLAAQFCTRVCLLDKGTVVADGAPQEVLDDANISQVYGVATERVNVGGQSLVIPVALATV
;
A
#
# COMPACT_ATOMS: atom_id res chain seq x y z
N MET A 1 14.16 -1.53 -11.82
CA MET A 1 14.47 -0.63 -10.69
C MET A 1 13.67 -1.10 -9.50
N SER A 2 14.31 -1.44 -8.36
CA SER A 2 13.64 -2.07 -7.23
C SER A 2 13.75 -1.27 -5.93
N LEU A 3 12.76 -1.48 -5.04
CA LEU A 3 12.85 -1.24 -3.61
C LEU A 3 13.14 -2.61 -3.00
N ARG A 4 14.26 -2.74 -2.29
CA ARG A 4 14.72 -3.99 -1.69
C ARG A 4 14.88 -3.83 -0.18
N ILE A 5 14.35 -4.80 0.53
CA ILE A 5 14.52 -5.00 1.97
C ILE A 5 15.30 -6.30 2.13
N ALA A 6 16.37 -6.30 2.90
CA ALA A 6 17.22 -7.48 3.11
C ALA A 6 17.48 -7.68 4.61
N ASN A 7 17.11 -8.88 5.09
CA ASN A 7 17.33 -9.36 6.46
C ASN A 7 16.90 -8.37 7.55
N LEU A 8 15.77 -7.68 7.32
CA LEU A 8 15.27 -6.60 8.16
C LEU A 8 14.75 -7.14 9.49
N SER A 9 15.28 -6.62 10.59
CA SER A 9 14.71 -6.81 11.93
C SER A 9 14.40 -5.46 12.56
N VAL A 10 13.23 -5.38 13.21
CA VAL A 10 12.73 -4.15 13.84
C VAL A 10 12.24 -4.47 15.24
N GLU A 11 12.64 -3.65 16.20
CA GLU A 11 12.18 -3.70 17.60
C GLU A 11 11.36 -2.46 17.93
N LEU A 12 10.20 -2.66 18.56
CA LEU A 12 9.38 -1.61 19.13
C LEU A 12 9.30 -1.80 20.65
N GLY A 13 9.91 -0.89 21.39
CA GLY A 13 10.13 -1.07 22.83
C GLY A 13 11.00 -2.29 23.12
N HIS A 14 10.42 -3.28 23.82
CA HIS A 14 11.13 -4.53 24.17
C HIS A 14 10.70 -5.72 23.28
N SER A 15 9.90 -5.48 22.26
CA SER A 15 9.36 -6.54 21.42
C SER A 15 9.95 -6.50 20.02
N THR A 16 10.48 -7.64 19.55
CA THR A 16 10.87 -7.80 18.15
C THR A 16 9.62 -8.01 17.30
N VAL A 17 9.33 -7.04 16.45
CA VAL A 17 8.13 -7.02 15.59
C VAL A 17 8.42 -7.63 14.22
N LEU A 18 9.62 -7.39 13.67
CA LEU A 18 10.07 -8.01 12.42
C LEU A 18 11.38 -8.75 12.68
N ARG A 19 11.52 -9.95 12.07
CA ARG A 19 12.67 -10.84 12.23
C ARG A 19 13.12 -11.33 10.87
N ASP A 20 14.30 -10.89 10.45
CA ASP A 20 14.96 -11.35 9.21
C ASP A 20 14.07 -11.29 7.94
N VAL A 21 13.29 -10.23 7.83
CA VAL A 21 12.36 -10.04 6.71
C VAL A 21 13.14 -9.58 5.49
N SER A 22 12.98 -10.32 4.38
CA SER A 22 13.52 -9.95 3.08
C SER A 22 12.37 -9.85 2.07
N LEU A 23 12.34 -8.76 1.32
CA LEU A 23 11.30 -8.46 0.33
C LEU A 23 11.87 -7.58 -0.77
N GLN A 24 11.43 -7.81 -2.00
CA GLN A 24 11.78 -6.98 -3.15
C GLN A 24 10.52 -6.58 -3.91
N LEU A 25 10.41 -5.31 -4.26
CA LEU A 25 9.35 -4.74 -5.07
C LEU A 25 9.94 -4.20 -6.37
N GLU A 26 9.48 -4.70 -7.48
CA GLU A 26 9.89 -4.22 -8.81
C GLU A 26 8.88 -3.20 -9.37
N ALA A 27 9.33 -2.47 -10.40
CA ALA A 27 8.44 -1.61 -11.17
C ALA A 27 7.37 -2.46 -11.88
N GLY A 28 6.11 -2.10 -11.72
CA GLY A 28 4.98 -2.82 -12.30
C GLY A 28 4.38 -3.92 -11.42
N ASP A 29 5.00 -4.23 -10.28
CA ASP A 29 4.40 -5.15 -9.29
C ASP A 29 3.22 -4.52 -8.59
N LEU A 30 2.16 -5.29 -8.37
CA LEU A 30 1.17 -5.07 -7.34
C LEU A 30 1.32 -6.17 -6.29
N LEU A 31 2.10 -5.88 -5.25
CA LEU A 31 2.42 -6.80 -4.16
C LEU A 31 1.39 -6.67 -3.05
N GLY A 32 0.59 -7.71 -2.83
CA GLY A 32 -0.29 -7.84 -1.67
C GLY A 32 0.49 -8.26 -0.43
N LEU A 33 0.53 -7.43 0.59
CA LEU A 33 1.10 -7.78 1.88
C LEU A 33 -0.04 -8.23 2.80
N ILE A 34 -0.08 -9.52 3.11
CA ILE A 34 -1.14 -10.15 3.89
C ILE A 34 -0.60 -10.78 5.19
N GLY A 35 -1.48 -11.08 6.11
CA GLY A 35 -1.16 -11.71 7.39
C GLY A 35 -2.11 -11.24 8.50
N PRO A 36 -2.15 -11.92 9.65
CA PRO A 36 -2.98 -11.54 10.80
C PRO A 36 -2.66 -10.15 11.33
N ASN A 37 -3.56 -9.60 12.14
CA ASN A 37 -3.28 -8.39 12.90
C ASN A 37 -2.07 -8.62 13.82
N GLY A 38 -1.17 -7.65 13.87
CA GLY A 38 0.08 -7.75 14.64
C GLY A 38 1.19 -8.56 13.95
N SER A 39 1.04 -9.05 12.72
CA SER A 39 2.10 -9.77 12.00
C SER A 39 3.27 -8.88 11.54
N GLY A 40 3.18 -7.55 11.65
CA GLY A 40 4.26 -6.62 11.33
C GLY A 40 4.11 -5.86 10.00
N LYS A 41 2.99 -6.00 9.28
CA LYS A 41 2.76 -5.38 7.96
C LYS A 41 2.99 -3.86 7.95
N SER A 42 2.29 -3.12 8.81
CA SER A 42 2.45 -1.65 8.91
C SER A 42 3.85 -1.25 9.39
N THR A 43 4.48 -2.05 10.25
CA THR A 43 5.88 -1.84 10.68
C THR A 43 6.84 -1.98 9.49
N LEU A 44 6.63 -2.97 8.62
CA LEU A 44 7.42 -3.17 7.42
C LEU A 44 7.31 -1.96 6.48
N ILE A 45 6.08 -1.50 6.21
CA ILE A 45 5.82 -0.28 5.41
C ILE A 45 6.49 0.94 6.04
N ARG A 46 6.29 1.18 7.33
CA ARG A 46 6.88 2.33 8.05
C ARG A 46 8.41 2.28 8.05
N SER A 47 8.99 1.07 8.13
CA SER A 47 10.43 0.89 8.01
C SER A 47 10.96 1.29 6.64
N ALA A 48 10.25 0.93 5.56
CA ALA A 48 10.61 1.35 4.20
C ALA A 48 10.57 2.88 4.04
N LEU A 49 9.61 3.54 4.70
CA LEU A 49 9.48 5.01 4.73
C LEU A 49 10.50 5.72 5.62
N GLY A 50 11.28 4.99 6.42
CA GLY A 50 12.20 5.58 7.39
C GLY A 50 11.52 6.15 8.63
N LEU A 51 10.29 5.74 8.91
CA LEU A 51 9.53 6.16 10.09
C LEU A 51 9.79 5.29 11.31
N GLU A 52 10.35 4.07 11.10
CA GLU A 52 10.76 3.16 12.18
C GLU A 52 12.27 2.97 12.19
N LYS A 53 12.82 2.80 13.40
CA LYS A 53 14.24 2.49 13.58
C LYS A 53 14.47 1.02 13.27
N ILE A 54 15.42 0.76 12.38
CA ILE A 54 15.87 -0.59 12.03
C ILE A 54 16.85 -1.07 13.12
N HIS A 55 16.65 -2.29 13.62
CA HIS A 55 17.60 -2.96 14.51
C HIS A 55 18.75 -3.59 13.72
N SER A 56 18.43 -4.35 12.66
CA SER A 56 19.41 -4.95 11.75
C SER A 56 18.83 -5.09 10.33
N GLY A 57 19.70 -5.39 9.37
CA GLY A 57 19.33 -5.48 7.96
C GLY A 57 19.43 -4.14 7.24
N GLU A 58 18.99 -4.11 6.00
CA GLU A 58 19.13 -2.93 5.15
C GLU A 58 17.93 -2.74 4.21
N ILE A 59 17.69 -1.49 3.83
CA ILE A 59 16.70 -1.12 2.84
C ILE A 59 17.39 -0.27 1.77
N SER A 60 17.23 -0.66 0.52
CA SER A 60 17.77 0.06 -0.63
C SER A 60 16.67 0.39 -1.65
N ILE A 61 16.79 1.54 -2.30
CA ILE A 61 15.86 2.04 -3.30
C ILE A 61 16.69 2.43 -4.52
N ARG A 62 16.41 1.80 -5.66
CA ARG A 62 17.17 2.02 -6.90
C ARG A 62 18.68 1.81 -6.72
N GLY A 63 19.07 0.83 -5.91
CA GLY A 63 20.48 0.48 -5.64
C GLY A 63 21.21 1.39 -4.64
N LYS A 64 20.56 2.43 -4.10
CA LYS A 64 21.13 3.31 -3.08
C LYS A 64 20.47 3.02 -1.72
N MET A 65 21.26 2.98 -0.65
CA MET A 65 20.75 2.76 0.70
C MET A 65 19.72 3.83 1.08
N ARG A 66 18.59 3.42 1.69
CA ARG A 66 17.52 4.34 2.14
C ARG A 66 18.07 5.47 3.02
N ALA A 67 19.00 5.15 3.92
CA ALA A 67 19.58 6.12 4.83
C ALA A 67 20.41 7.22 4.14
N ALA A 68 20.79 7.02 2.89
CA ALA A 68 21.53 8.02 2.09
C ALA A 68 20.60 9.02 1.36
N TYR A 69 19.28 8.86 1.48
CA TYR A 69 18.30 9.82 0.97
C TYR A 69 17.87 10.79 2.07
N THR A 70 17.69 12.05 1.73
CA THR A 70 16.97 13.00 2.57
C THR A 70 15.50 12.62 2.68
N ARG A 71 14.78 13.12 3.68
CA ARG A 71 13.33 12.90 3.81
C ARG A 71 12.56 13.36 2.58
N ARG A 72 12.99 14.46 1.98
CA ARG A 72 12.37 15.03 0.77
C ARG A 72 12.59 14.14 -0.45
N GLU A 73 13.82 13.68 -0.69
CA GLU A 73 14.13 12.75 -1.77
C GLU A 73 13.34 11.43 -1.60
N LEU A 74 13.24 10.93 -0.36
CA LEU A 74 12.48 9.73 -0.07
C LEU A 74 10.98 9.92 -0.37
N ALA A 75 10.41 11.10 -0.02
CA ALA A 75 9.03 11.44 -0.31
C ALA A 75 8.74 11.59 -1.81
N GLN A 76 9.74 11.87 -2.65
CA GLN A 76 9.62 11.84 -4.11
C GLN A 76 9.71 10.41 -4.69
N LEU A 77 10.31 9.48 -3.95
CA LEU A 77 10.50 8.10 -4.39
C LEU A 77 9.40 7.16 -3.92
N ILE A 78 8.78 7.43 -2.77
CA ILE A 78 7.75 6.59 -2.18
C ILE A 78 6.56 7.47 -1.77
N ALA A 79 5.43 7.26 -2.43
CA ALA A 79 4.15 7.79 -1.98
C ALA A 79 3.54 6.86 -0.94
N TYR A 80 2.98 7.42 0.12
CA TYR A 80 2.38 6.66 1.22
C TYR A 80 0.90 6.99 1.40
N LEU A 81 0.09 5.94 1.42
CA LEU A 81 -1.32 6.00 1.81
C LEU A 81 -1.48 5.29 3.16
N PRO A 82 -1.63 6.04 4.27
CA PRO A 82 -1.76 5.45 5.61
C PRO A 82 -3.14 4.81 5.81
N GLN A 83 -3.21 3.87 6.76
CA GLN A 83 -4.45 3.21 7.19
C GLN A 83 -5.50 4.18 7.73
N ASP A 84 -5.05 5.21 8.46
CA ASP A 84 -5.96 6.25 8.97
C ASP A 84 -6.33 7.22 7.85
N HIS A 85 -7.58 7.14 7.41
CA HIS A 85 -8.16 8.04 6.42
C HIS A 85 -8.67 9.35 7.06
N THR A 86 -8.30 9.66 8.31
CA THR A 86 -8.74 10.87 8.99
C THR A 86 -8.01 12.09 8.46
N VAL A 87 -8.76 13.07 7.99
CA VAL A 87 -8.23 14.36 7.58
C VAL A 87 -8.59 15.39 8.67
N HIS A 88 -7.60 15.81 9.42
CA HIS A 88 -7.80 16.73 10.56
C HIS A 88 -8.07 18.18 10.11
N TRP A 89 -7.52 18.59 8.98
CA TRP A 89 -7.63 19.95 8.46
C TRP A 89 -8.84 20.10 7.55
N PRO A 90 -9.59 21.21 7.62
CA PRO A 90 -10.76 21.45 6.78
C PRO A 90 -10.36 21.93 5.36
N LEU A 91 -9.51 21.14 4.69
CA LEU A 91 -9.12 21.41 3.32
C LEU A 91 -10.21 20.91 2.36
N ASP A 92 -10.34 21.58 1.22
CA ASP A 92 -11.07 21.05 0.09
C ASP A 92 -10.32 19.91 -0.62
N VAL A 93 -11.00 19.21 -1.53
CA VAL A 93 -10.45 18.07 -2.24
C VAL A 93 -9.25 18.45 -3.09
N ARG A 94 -9.36 19.55 -3.84
CA ARG A 94 -8.27 20.04 -4.71
C ARG A 94 -7.02 20.32 -3.89
N SER A 95 -7.13 21.15 -2.86
CA SER A 95 -6.02 21.49 -1.96
C SER A 95 -5.42 20.24 -1.30
N THR A 96 -6.24 19.26 -0.94
CA THR A 96 -5.75 18.00 -0.36
C THR A 96 -4.92 17.21 -1.35
N ILE A 97 -5.30 17.15 -2.63
CA ILE A 97 -4.55 16.45 -3.69
C ILE A 97 -3.27 17.21 -4.03
N GLU A 98 -3.31 18.56 -4.03
CA GLU A 98 -2.14 19.42 -4.23
C GLU A 98 -1.03 19.17 -3.20
N LEU A 99 -1.34 18.76 -1.96
CA LEU A 99 -0.33 18.33 -0.99
C LEU A 99 0.56 17.20 -1.50
N GLY A 100 0.10 16.39 -2.46
CA GLY A 100 0.94 15.39 -3.14
C GLY A 100 2.12 16.00 -3.91
N ARG A 101 2.09 17.29 -4.21
CA ARG A 101 3.17 18.01 -4.90
C ARG A 101 4.19 18.64 -3.95
N GLU A 102 3.90 18.67 -2.64
CA GLU A 102 4.77 19.28 -1.64
C GLU A 102 6.23 18.78 -1.67
N PRO A 103 6.53 17.48 -1.92
CA PRO A 103 7.90 17.01 -2.01
C PRO A 103 8.75 17.69 -3.11
N TYR A 104 8.12 18.33 -4.09
CA TYR A 104 8.79 19.02 -5.19
C TYR A 104 9.00 20.52 -4.96
N LEU A 105 8.32 21.10 -3.94
CA LEU A 105 8.36 22.54 -3.68
C LEU A 105 9.55 22.89 -2.79
N GLY A 106 10.26 23.97 -3.13
CA GLY A 106 11.23 24.62 -2.25
C GLY A 106 10.55 25.41 -1.13
N PRO A 107 11.32 25.89 -0.14
CA PRO A 107 10.80 26.78 0.89
C PRO A 107 10.13 28.00 0.24
N PHE A 108 8.89 28.30 0.64
CA PHE A 108 8.07 29.41 0.13
C PHE A 108 7.72 29.34 -1.37
N GLN A 109 8.02 28.23 -2.04
CA GLN A 109 7.65 28.02 -3.43
C GLN A 109 6.18 27.65 -3.55
N ARG A 110 5.50 28.19 -4.57
CA ARG A 110 4.11 27.85 -4.92
C ARG A 110 4.10 26.80 -6.01
N LEU A 111 2.98 26.11 -6.16
CA LEU A 111 2.73 25.19 -7.25
C LEU A 111 2.92 25.90 -8.61
N ALA A 112 3.63 25.25 -9.51
CA ALA A 112 3.80 25.68 -10.90
C ALA A 112 2.65 25.15 -11.77
N LYS A 113 2.53 25.66 -13.00
CA LYS A 113 1.50 25.19 -13.95
C LYS A 113 1.56 23.66 -14.17
N ALA A 114 2.75 23.09 -14.24
CA ALA A 114 2.94 21.65 -14.39
C ALA A 114 2.39 20.86 -13.20
N ASP A 115 2.46 21.39 -11.98
CA ASP A 115 1.90 20.74 -10.80
C ASP A 115 0.36 20.72 -10.85
N PHE A 116 -0.27 21.81 -11.27
CA PHE A 116 -1.71 21.85 -11.48
C PHE A 116 -2.16 20.86 -12.57
N GLU A 117 -1.42 20.70 -13.65
CA GLU A 117 -1.71 19.73 -14.70
C GLU A 117 -1.66 18.29 -14.16
N VAL A 118 -0.72 17.98 -13.26
CA VAL A 118 -0.66 16.69 -12.55
C VAL A 118 -1.90 16.49 -11.68
N VAL A 119 -2.26 17.48 -10.87
CA VAL A 119 -3.42 17.44 -9.98
C VAL A 119 -4.70 17.19 -10.78
N GLU A 120 -4.95 17.96 -11.85
CA GLU A 120 -6.11 17.79 -12.71
C GLU A 120 -6.16 16.39 -13.35
N LYS A 121 -5.02 15.90 -13.84
CA LYS A 121 -4.94 14.54 -14.41
C LYS A 121 -5.32 13.48 -13.38
N VAL A 122 -4.80 13.58 -12.16
CA VAL A 122 -5.06 12.61 -11.10
C VAL A 122 -6.51 12.69 -10.64
N MET A 123 -7.09 13.89 -10.52
CA MET A 123 -8.49 14.08 -10.18
C MET A 123 -9.41 13.38 -11.18
N ARG A 124 -9.13 13.49 -12.49
CA ARG A 124 -9.86 12.74 -13.53
C ARG A 124 -9.70 11.23 -13.36
N GLN A 125 -8.49 10.75 -13.16
CA GLN A 125 -8.22 9.31 -13.00
C GLN A 125 -8.96 8.68 -11.80
N THR A 126 -9.16 9.46 -10.74
CA THR A 126 -9.79 9.00 -9.49
C THR A 126 -11.27 9.38 -9.38
N ASP A 127 -11.84 10.00 -10.42
CA ASP A 127 -13.24 10.49 -10.41
C ASP A 127 -13.55 11.36 -9.20
N THR A 128 -12.67 12.36 -8.95
CA THR A 128 -12.78 13.29 -7.81
C THR A 128 -13.00 14.75 -8.22
N GLU A 129 -13.01 15.07 -9.52
CA GLU A 129 -13.20 16.42 -10.05
C GLU A 129 -14.51 17.07 -9.55
N GLN A 130 -15.59 16.28 -9.53
CA GLN A 130 -16.91 16.72 -9.08
C GLN A 130 -16.96 17.15 -7.60
N PHE A 131 -15.94 16.82 -6.84
CA PHE A 131 -15.82 17.18 -5.41
C PHE A 131 -14.79 18.26 -5.16
N ALA A 132 -14.16 18.84 -6.19
CA ALA A 132 -12.98 19.70 -6.10
C ALA A 132 -13.04 20.74 -4.96
N ASP A 133 -14.17 21.44 -4.86
CA ASP A 133 -14.37 22.54 -3.89
C ASP A 133 -15.06 22.08 -2.59
N ARG A 134 -15.36 20.77 -2.45
CA ARG A 134 -15.96 20.23 -1.23
C ARG A 134 -14.90 19.97 -0.17
N SER A 135 -15.25 20.20 1.09
CA SER A 135 -14.37 19.79 2.20
C SER A 135 -14.23 18.27 2.23
N VAL A 136 -12.99 17.77 2.34
CA VAL A 136 -12.72 16.32 2.45
C VAL A 136 -13.44 15.69 3.64
N ARG A 137 -13.70 16.46 4.70
CA ARG A 137 -14.45 15.98 5.88
C ARG A 137 -15.93 15.71 5.61
N SER A 138 -16.51 16.33 4.58
CA SER A 138 -17.92 16.10 4.19
C SER A 138 -18.11 14.91 3.25
N LEU A 139 -17.05 14.26 2.83
CA LEU A 139 -17.09 13.14 1.92
C LEU A 139 -17.45 11.83 2.63
N SER A 140 -18.11 10.93 1.91
CA SER A 140 -18.25 9.53 2.33
C SER A 140 -16.88 8.86 2.49
N ALA A 141 -16.83 7.71 3.16
CA ALA A 141 -15.58 6.95 3.33
C ALA A 141 -14.94 6.59 1.98
N GLY A 142 -15.73 6.12 1.00
CA GLY A 142 -15.24 5.74 -0.31
C GLY A 142 -14.79 6.93 -1.17
N GLU A 143 -15.50 8.07 -1.14
CA GLU A 143 -15.08 9.30 -1.80
C GLU A 143 -13.74 9.79 -1.21
N ARG A 144 -13.63 9.79 0.12
CA ARG A 144 -12.42 10.21 0.83
C ARG A 144 -11.23 9.28 0.53
N ALA A 145 -11.42 7.97 0.49
CA ALA A 145 -10.38 7.02 0.11
C ALA A 145 -9.81 7.32 -1.28
N ARG A 146 -10.69 7.62 -2.28
CA ARG A 146 -10.26 8.03 -3.62
C ARG A 146 -9.47 9.35 -3.62
N VAL A 147 -9.89 10.33 -2.82
CA VAL A 147 -9.16 11.61 -2.68
C VAL A 147 -7.77 11.40 -2.06
N LEU A 148 -7.65 10.57 -1.03
CA LEU A 148 -6.37 10.28 -0.41
C LEU A 148 -5.45 9.45 -1.32
N LEU A 149 -6.02 8.52 -2.10
CA LEU A 149 -5.28 7.83 -3.15
C LEU A 149 -4.84 8.80 -4.25
N ALA A 150 -5.70 9.73 -4.68
CA ALA A 150 -5.36 10.79 -5.62
C ALA A 150 -4.17 11.63 -5.13
N ARG A 151 -4.17 12.01 -3.85
CA ARG A 151 -3.03 12.70 -3.23
C ARG A 151 -1.73 11.89 -3.35
N ALA A 152 -1.79 10.58 -3.05
CA ALA A 152 -0.62 9.71 -3.19
C ALA A 152 -0.16 9.58 -4.65
N MET A 153 -1.10 9.45 -5.60
CA MET A 153 -0.79 9.42 -7.04
C MET A 153 -0.21 10.74 -7.56
N ALA A 154 -0.63 11.89 -7.01
CA ALA A 154 -0.12 13.20 -7.38
C ALA A 154 1.38 13.38 -7.05
N VAL A 155 1.94 12.59 -6.15
CA VAL A 155 3.40 12.53 -5.92
C VAL A 155 4.14 12.07 -7.18
N GLN A 156 3.53 11.23 -8.02
CA GLN A 156 4.18 10.59 -9.18
C GLN A 156 5.44 9.81 -8.78
N ALA A 157 5.42 9.22 -7.59
CA ALA A 157 6.52 8.41 -7.09
C ALA A 157 6.62 7.09 -7.85
N PRO A 158 7.84 6.53 -8.04
CA PRO A 158 8.00 5.19 -8.61
C PRO A 158 7.47 4.06 -7.74
N TYR A 159 7.21 4.32 -6.46
CA TYR A 159 6.62 3.36 -5.53
C TYR A 159 5.45 3.96 -4.76
N ILE A 160 4.38 3.16 -4.59
CA ILE A 160 3.24 3.47 -3.72
C ILE A 160 3.17 2.40 -2.63
N LEU A 161 3.15 2.81 -1.36
CA LEU A 161 2.90 1.93 -0.23
C LEU A 161 1.55 2.30 0.38
N ALA A 162 0.57 1.40 0.26
CA ALA A 162 -0.80 1.60 0.72
C ALA A 162 -1.10 0.66 1.89
N ASP A 163 -1.34 1.23 3.06
CA ASP A 163 -1.62 0.50 4.29
C ASP A 163 -3.14 0.41 4.49
N GLU A 164 -3.74 -0.74 4.20
CA GLU A 164 -5.18 -1.03 4.28
C GLU A 164 -6.10 -0.03 3.57
N PRO A 165 -5.85 0.30 2.28
CA PRO A 165 -6.59 1.34 1.58
C PRO A 165 -8.07 1.03 1.35
N THR A 166 -8.47 -0.23 1.53
CA THR A 166 -9.84 -0.74 1.34
C THR A 166 -10.59 -0.97 2.66
N ALA A 167 -9.97 -0.67 3.81
CA ALA A 167 -10.58 -0.89 5.10
C ALA A 167 -11.87 -0.05 5.27
N ALA A 168 -12.92 -0.67 5.83
CA ALA A 168 -14.22 -0.05 6.08
C ALA A 168 -14.93 0.55 4.84
N LEU A 169 -14.54 0.15 3.63
CA LEU A 169 -15.23 0.51 2.40
C LEU A 169 -16.25 -0.56 2.00
N ASP A 170 -17.33 -0.14 1.33
CA ASP A 170 -18.23 -1.08 0.67
C ASP A 170 -17.57 -1.75 -0.55
N PRO A 171 -18.10 -2.87 -1.06
CA PRO A 171 -17.48 -3.63 -2.14
C PRO A 171 -17.21 -2.81 -3.41
N ARG A 172 -18.11 -1.88 -3.78
CA ARG A 172 -17.91 -1.02 -4.95
C ARG A 172 -16.67 -0.15 -4.82
N HIS A 173 -16.50 0.47 -3.66
CA HIS A 173 -15.37 1.36 -3.39
C HIS A 173 -14.06 0.57 -3.21
N GLN A 174 -14.12 -0.64 -2.62
CA GLN A 174 -12.95 -1.54 -2.54
C GLN A 174 -12.43 -1.89 -3.93
N LEU A 175 -13.32 -2.33 -4.83
CA LEU A 175 -12.95 -2.66 -6.21
C LEU A 175 -12.39 -1.45 -6.95
N ALA A 176 -12.99 -0.26 -6.79
CA ALA A 176 -12.51 0.97 -7.43
C ALA A 176 -11.09 1.36 -6.97
N VAL A 177 -10.80 1.26 -5.66
CA VAL A 177 -9.46 1.53 -5.11
C VAL A 177 -8.45 0.52 -5.62
N MET A 178 -8.77 -0.77 -5.61
CA MET A 178 -7.87 -1.83 -6.11
C MET A 178 -7.61 -1.68 -7.62
N ASP A 179 -8.62 -1.34 -8.41
CA ASP A 179 -8.45 -1.10 -9.86
C ASP A 179 -7.52 0.08 -10.12
N LEU A 180 -7.64 1.19 -9.40
CA LEU A 180 -6.73 2.32 -9.48
C LEU A 180 -5.28 1.93 -9.14
N LEU A 181 -5.06 1.12 -8.11
CA LEU A 181 -3.73 0.60 -7.75
C LEU A 181 -3.18 -0.33 -8.85
N CYS A 182 -4.03 -1.20 -9.43
CA CYS A 182 -3.67 -2.02 -10.59
C CYS A 182 -3.26 -1.17 -11.79
N GLN A 183 -3.98 -0.09 -12.08
CA GLN A 183 -3.64 0.83 -13.17
C GLN A 183 -2.27 1.49 -12.92
N GLN A 184 -1.96 1.90 -11.67
CA GLN A 184 -0.65 2.42 -11.32
C GLN A 184 0.45 1.38 -11.57
N ALA A 185 0.24 0.14 -11.15
CA ALA A 185 1.20 -0.94 -11.39
C ALA A 185 1.42 -1.18 -12.90
N ARG A 186 0.35 -1.30 -13.69
CA ARG A 186 0.43 -1.45 -15.16
C ARG A 186 1.16 -0.29 -15.84
N ASN A 187 1.12 0.90 -15.26
CA ASN A 187 1.86 2.08 -15.71
C ASN A 187 3.33 2.11 -15.24
N GLY A 188 3.81 1.03 -14.61
CA GLY A 188 5.21 0.88 -14.19
C GLY A 188 5.52 1.34 -12.76
N THR A 189 4.53 1.73 -11.97
CA THR A 189 4.72 2.00 -10.54
C THR A 189 4.80 0.68 -9.76
N GLY A 190 5.78 0.50 -8.87
CA GLY A 190 5.78 -0.60 -7.92
C GLY A 190 4.80 -0.30 -6.76
N VAL A 191 3.83 -1.17 -6.53
CA VAL A 191 2.79 -0.95 -5.53
C VAL A 191 2.85 -2.05 -4.46
N VAL A 192 2.93 -1.66 -3.18
CA VAL A 192 2.63 -2.55 -2.05
C VAL A 192 1.27 -2.15 -1.50
N VAL A 193 0.39 -3.11 -1.34
CA VAL A 193 -0.91 -2.91 -0.71
C VAL A 193 -1.11 -3.90 0.44
N VAL A 194 -1.37 -3.40 1.65
CA VAL A 194 -1.82 -4.24 2.76
C VAL A 194 -3.29 -4.56 2.55
N VAL A 195 -3.62 -5.84 2.50
CA VAL A 195 -4.99 -6.32 2.29
C VAL A 195 -5.32 -7.39 3.32
N HIS A 196 -6.52 -7.31 3.90
CA HIS A 196 -7.04 -8.36 4.79
C HIS A 196 -7.92 -9.37 4.07
N ASP A 197 -8.53 -8.96 2.98
CA ASP A 197 -9.39 -9.82 2.16
C ASP A 197 -8.54 -10.64 1.19
N LEU A 198 -8.51 -11.96 1.42
CA LEU A 198 -7.77 -12.92 0.60
C LEU A 198 -8.30 -12.97 -0.85
N MET A 199 -9.59 -12.68 -1.05
CA MET A 199 -10.19 -12.65 -2.39
C MET A 199 -9.68 -11.44 -3.18
N LEU A 200 -9.61 -10.27 -2.55
CA LEU A 200 -9.01 -9.07 -3.19
C LEU A 200 -7.52 -9.30 -3.49
N ALA A 201 -6.78 -9.94 -2.58
CA ALA A 201 -5.38 -10.29 -2.83
C ALA A 201 -5.24 -11.24 -4.03
N ALA A 202 -6.06 -12.32 -4.08
CA ALA A 202 -6.05 -13.29 -5.16
C ALA A 202 -6.46 -12.69 -6.51
N GLN A 203 -7.42 -11.76 -6.52
CA GLN A 203 -7.98 -11.18 -7.73
C GLN A 203 -7.09 -10.11 -8.35
N PHE A 204 -6.46 -9.26 -7.54
CA PHE A 204 -5.81 -8.04 -8.01
C PHE A 204 -4.29 -8.09 -7.96
N CYS A 205 -3.70 -8.78 -6.97
CA CYS A 205 -2.26 -8.75 -6.80
C CYS A 205 -1.53 -9.62 -7.81
N THR A 206 -0.41 -9.14 -8.34
CA THR A 206 0.48 -9.92 -9.21
C THR A 206 1.37 -10.85 -8.39
N ARG A 207 1.61 -10.48 -7.13
CA ARG A 207 2.42 -11.20 -6.17
C ARG A 207 1.86 -10.98 -4.76
N VAL A 208 1.99 -11.96 -3.89
CA VAL A 208 1.55 -11.90 -2.49
C VAL A 208 2.71 -12.28 -1.58
N CYS A 209 2.88 -11.53 -0.50
CA CYS A 209 3.78 -11.85 0.61
C CYS A 209 2.95 -12.08 1.87
N LEU A 210 3.02 -13.28 2.42
CA LEU A 210 2.33 -13.69 3.65
C LEU A 210 3.25 -13.53 4.85
N LEU A 211 2.86 -12.65 5.77
CA LEU A 211 3.59 -12.36 7.01
C LEU A 211 2.88 -13.01 8.21
N ASP A 212 3.62 -13.71 9.05
CA ASP A 212 3.15 -14.16 10.37
C ASP A 212 4.22 -13.91 11.43
N LYS A 213 3.81 -13.37 12.59
CA LYS A 213 4.68 -13.14 13.77
C LYS A 213 6.01 -12.48 13.43
N GLY A 214 6.00 -11.56 12.47
CA GLY A 214 7.18 -10.80 12.06
C GLY A 214 8.13 -11.50 11.10
N THR A 215 7.73 -12.63 10.51
CA THR A 215 8.52 -13.37 9.51
C THR A 215 7.72 -13.56 8.22
N VAL A 216 8.41 -13.68 7.10
CA VAL A 216 7.80 -14.06 5.82
C VAL A 216 7.59 -15.57 5.81
N VAL A 217 6.33 -15.99 5.69
CA VAL A 217 5.94 -17.41 5.58
C VAL A 217 6.04 -17.86 4.13
N ALA A 218 5.51 -17.07 3.20
CA ALA A 218 5.53 -17.34 1.78
C ALA A 218 5.53 -16.04 0.98
N ASP A 219 6.15 -16.06 -0.20
CA ASP A 219 6.22 -14.93 -1.12
C ASP A 219 6.28 -15.45 -2.56
N GLY A 220 5.30 -15.11 -3.38
CA GLY A 220 5.17 -15.64 -4.74
C GLY A 220 3.85 -15.28 -5.41
N ALA A 221 3.48 -16.08 -6.42
CA ALA A 221 2.20 -15.92 -7.10
C ALA A 221 1.03 -16.14 -6.12
N PRO A 222 -0.10 -15.42 -6.27
CA PRO A 222 -1.23 -15.54 -5.35
C PRO A 222 -1.69 -17.00 -5.14
N GLN A 223 -1.73 -17.81 -6.20
CA GLN A 223 -2.18 -19.20 -6.13
C GLN A 223 -1.24 -20.09 -5.30
N GLU A 224 0.06 -19.75 -5.25
CA GLU A 224 1.08 -20.50 -4.50
C GLU A 224 1.08 -20.09 -3.03
N VAL A 225 0.95 -18.79 -2.75
CA VAL A 225 1.01 -18.25 -1.40
C VAL A 225 -0.31 -18.47 -0.64
N LEU A 226 -1.45 -18.32 -1.34
CA LEU A 226 -2.78 -18.53 -0.77
C LEU A 226 -3.21 -20.01 -0.86
N ASP A 227 -2.30 -20.93 -0.58
CA ASP A 227 -2.65 -22.35 -0.47
C ASP A 227 -3.29 -22.69 0.88
N ASP A 228 -3.93 -23.86 0.94
CA ASP A 228 -4.68 -24.28 2.13
C ASP A 228 -3.75 -24.47 3.34
N ALA A 229 -2.51 -24.92 3.12
CA ALA A 229 -1.53 -25.16 4.17
C ALA A 229 -1.09 -23.83 4.81
N ASN A 230 -0.70 -22.84 4.00
CA ASN A 230 -0.29 -21.53 4.46
C ASN A 230 -1.42 -20.80 5.18
N ILE A 231 -2.63 -20.82 4.60
CA ILE A 231 -3.79 -20.13 5.18
C ILE A 231 -4.23 -20.81 6.48
N SER A 232 -4.27 -22.13 6.52
CA SER A 232 -4.57 -22.85 7.75
C SER A 232 -3.54 -22.61 8.85
N GLN A 233 -2.26 -22.65 8.50
CA GLN A 233 -1.16 -22.40 9.44
C GLN A 233 -1.21 -20.99 10.04
N VAL A 234 -1.43 -19.97 9.20
CA VAL A 234 -1.30 -18.56 9.58
C VAL A 234 -2.58 -18.00 10.19
N TYR A 235 -3.74 -18.35 9.61
CA TYR A 235 -5.03 -17.81 10.04
C TYR A 235 -5.85 -18.78 10.90
N GLY A 236 -5.47 -20.06 10.96
CA GLY A 236 -6.21 -21.08 11.71
C GLY A 236 -7.59 -21.38 11.10
N VAL A 237 -7.72 -21.28 9.79
CA VAL A 237 -8.99 -21.51 9.08
C VAL A 237 -8.83 -22.55 7.99
N ALA A 238 -9.89 -23.32 7.74
CA ALA A 238 -10.02 -24.17 6.55
C ALA A 238 -10.53 -23.33 5.38
N THR A 239 -10.08 -23.64 4.18
CA THR A 239 -10.43 -22.91 2.97
C THR A 239 -11.04 -23.82 1.92
N GLU A 240 -11.88 -23.24 1.05
CA GLU A 240 -12.34 -23.83 -0.20
C GLU A 240 -11.90 -22.97 -1.38
N ARG A 241 -11.65 -23.64 -2.51
CA ARG A 241 -11.29 -22.96 -3.75
C ARG A 241 -12.48 -22.90 -4.69
N VAL A 242 -12.80 -21.70 -5.14
CA VAL A 242 -13.89 -21.45 -6.09
C VAL A 242 -13.32 -20.77 -7.34
N ASN A 243 -13.63 -21.33 -8.50
CA ASN A 243 -13.24 -20.74 -9.78
C ASN A 243 -14.31 -19.76 -10.25
N VAL A 244 -13.96 -18.48 -10.32
CA VAL A 244 -14.84 -17.40 -10.80
C VAL A 244 -14.11 -16.64 -11.91
N GLY A 245 -14.71 -16.59 -13.10
CA GLY A 245 -14.12 -15.84 -14.23
C GLY A 245 -12.74 -16.33 -14.66
N GLY A 246 -12.40 -17.61 -14.45
CA GLY A 246 -11.09 -18.18 -14.76
C GLY A 246 -10.01 -17.96 -13.69
N GLN A 247 -10.37 -17.34 -12.58
CA GLN A 247 -9.49 -17.14 -11.41
C GLN A 247 -9.88 -18.09 -10.27
N SER A 248 -8.88 -18.70 -9.62
CA SER A 248 -9.07 -19.51 -8.42
C SER A 248 -9.06 -18.60 -7.19
N LEU A 249 -10.20 -18.43 -6.57
CA LEU A 249 -10.38 -17.64 -5.33
C LEU A 249 -10.36 -18.57 -4.12
N VAL A 250 -9.77 -18.10 -3.03
CA VAL A 250 -9.67 -18.82 -1.75
C VAL A 250 -10.68 -18.22 -0.77
N ILE A 251 -11.60 -19.05 -0.28
CA ILE A 251 -12.67 -18.64 0.63
C ILE A 251 -12.49 -19.36 1.97
N PRO A 252 -12.27 -18.65 3.08
CA PRO A 252 -12.33 -19.24 4.42
C PRO A 252 -13.74 -19.73 4.72
N VAL A 253 -13.88 -21.03 5.10
CA VAL A 253 -15.20 -21.65 5.30
C VAL A 253 -15.43 -22.14 6.72
N ALA A 254 -14.37 -22.42 7.49
CA ALA A 254 -14.47 -22.90 8.86
C ALA A 254 -13.19 -22.60 9.65
N LEU A 255 -13.22 -22.75 10.96
CA LEU A 255 -11.99 -22.83 11.75
C LEU A 255 -11.27 -24.13 11.42
N ALA A 256 -9.93 -24.08 11.30
CA ALA A 256 -9.15 -25.31 11.12
C ALA A 256 -9.31 -26.18 12.37
N THR A 257 -9.59 -27.45 12.17
CA THR A 257 -9.58 -28.43 13.27
C THR A 257 -8.14 -28.70 13.67
N VAL A 258 -7.81 -28.43 14.94
CA VAL A 258 -6.49 -28.71 15.54
C VAL A 258 -6.26 -30.21 15.65
#